data_79604e6cf0521cc8ac05a48dc7c73f53
#
_entry.id   79604e6cf0521cc8ac05a48dc7c73f53
#
_cell.length_a   1.000
_cell.length_b   1.000
_cell.length_c   1.000
_cell.angle_alpha   90.00
_cell.angle_beta   90.00
_cell.angle_gamma   90.00
#
_symmetry.space_group_name_H-M   'P 1'
#
loop_
_entity.id
_entity.type
_entity.pdbx_description
1 polymer ?
#
loop_
_entity_poly.entity_id
_entity_poly.type
_entity_poly.pdbx_seq_one_letter_code
_entity_poly.pdbx_strand_id
1 'polypeptide(L)'
;MPTKLFVELNKEKQQKIMNAGIAEFATHGYINSSTNTIVKNCGISKGSLFKYFANKEDLYFYILDIVTTELTESLQEKATSLSSELFQRVIEYSTLEFSWYIQNPEKSKLVIGAFAKSDTEIYQKTVERYGMKEVDIYYKLLEDVDLSNFRWDKQKTIDILKWVLKGFNEEFLGSVQVENNSFEDLRDEYVRRLREYLEILKTGLLR
;
A
#
# COMPACT_ATOMS: atom_id res chain seq x y z
N MET A 1 -1.65 1.64 -20.05
CA MET A 1 -2.82 0.71 -20.04
C MET A 1 -2.51 -0.50 -20.91
N PRO A 2 -2.93 -1.73 -20.50
CA PRO A 2 -2.70 -2.92 -21.30
C PRO A 2 -3.46 -2.85 -22.62
N THR A 3 -2.92 -3.50 -23.65
CA THR A 3 -3.63 -3.63 -24.94
C THR A 3 -4.74 -4.68 -24.85
N LYS A 4 -5.66 -4.65 -25.83
CA LYS A 4 -6.70 -5.67 -25.96
C LYS A 4 -6.12 -7.10 -26.01
N LEU A 5 -4.97 -7.27 -26.65
CA LEU A 5 -4.28 -8.55 -26.71
C LEU A 5 -3.89 -9.13 -25.35
N PHE A 6 -3.53 -8.29 -24.38
CA PHE A 6 -3.25 -8.73 -23.01
C PHE A 6 -4.54 -9.18 -22.31
N VAL A 7 -5.60 -8.41 -22.46
CA VAL A 7 -6.90 -8.68 -21.80
C VAL A 7 -7.50 -10.00 -22.32
N GLU A 8 -7.26 -10.35 -23.58
CA GLU A 8 -7.73 -11.57 -24.23
C GLU A 8 -6.87 -12.82 -23.92
N LEU A 9 -5.72 -12.65 -23.23
CA LEU A 9 -4.93 -13.80 -22.76
C LEU A 9 -5.71 -14.62 -21.74
N ASN A 10 -5.42 -15.93 -21.70
CA ASN A 10 -5.91 -16.75 -20.61
C ASN A 10 -5.38 -16.24 -19.25
N LYS A 11 -6.16 -16.47 -18.21
CA LYS A 11 -5.86 -15.96 -16.85
C LYS A 11 -4.52 -16.43 -16.32
N GLU A 12 -4.13 -17.68 -16.59
CA GLU A 12 -2.85 -18.23 -16.15
C GLU A 12 -1.68 -17.44 -16.73
N LYS A 13 -1.72 -17.08 -18.00
CA LYS A 13 -0.65 -16.31 -18.66
C LYS A 13 -0.63 -14.87 -18.19
N GLN A 14 -1.80 -14.24 -18.00
CA GLN A 14 -1.88 -12.92 -17.38
C GLN A 14 -1.20 -12.97 -16.01
N GLN A 15 -1.54 -13.93 -15.15
CA GLN A 15 -1.02 -14.05 -13.79
C GLN A 15 0.50 -14.30 -13.78
N LYS A 16 1.03 -15.10 -14.68
CA LYS A 16 2.50 -15.31 -14.80
C LYS A 16 3.24 -13.99 -15.11
N ILE A 17 2.68 -13.18 -16.02
CA ILE A 17 3.26 -11.88 -16.37
C ILE A 17 3.17 -10.92 -15.16
N MET A 18 2.01 -10.88 -14.49
CA MET A 18 1.80 -10.05 -13.30
C MET A 18 2.75 -10.44 -12.18
N ASN A 19 2.85 -11.73 -11.84
CA ASN A 19 3.73 -12.19 -10.75
C ASN A 19 5.20 -11.88 -11.04
N ALA A 20 5.67 -12.12 -12.29
CA ALA A 20 7.03 -11.78 -12.67
C ALA A 20 7.32 -10.27 -12.59
N GLY A 21 6.34 -9.44 -12.95
CA GLY A 21 6.43 -7.98 -12.82
C GLY A 21 6.43 -7.52 -11.36
N ILE A 22 5.53 -8.06 -10.53
CA ILE A 22 5.48 -7.76 -9.08
C ILE A 22 6.83 -8.10 -8.44
N ALA A 23 7.35 -9.31 -8.62
CA ALA A 23 8.62 -9.74 -8.04
C ALA A 23 9.80 -8.83 -8.47
N GLU A 24 9.89 -8.51 -9.76
CA GLU A 24 10.96 -7.65 -10.28
C GLU A 24 10.88 -6.22 -9.75
N PHE A 25 9.69 -5.60 -9.79
CA PHE A 25 9.51 -4.24 -9.29
C PHE A 25 9.61 -4.15 -7.76
N ALA A 26 9.16 -5.15 -7.03
CA ALA A 26 9.29 -5.23 -5.57
C ALA A 26 10.76 -5.30 -5.13
N THR A 27 11.59 -6.03 -5.89
CA THR A 27 13.00 -6.26 -5.53
C THR A 27 13.89 -5.10 -5.95
N HIS A 28 13.68 -4.53 -7.14
CA HIS A 28 14.61 -3.57 -7.76
C HIS A 28 14.02 -2.16 -7.88
N GLY A 29 12.77 -1.94 -7.51
CA GLY A 29 12.05 -0.70 -7.79
C GLY A 29 11.85 -0.48 -9.29
N TYR A 30 11.18 0.61 -9.65
CA TYR A 30 10.96 0.92 -11.06
C TYR A 30 12.26 1.19 -11.83
N ILE A 31 13.15 2.00 -11.27
CA ILE A 31 14.34 2.48 -11.98
C ILE A 31 15.26 1.32 -12.40
N ASN A 32 15.59 0.45 -11.45
CA ASN A 32 16.59 -0.62 -11.64
C ASN A 32 15.97 -1.93 -12.16
N SER A 33 14.65 -2.02 -12.31
CA SER A 33 13.99 -3.22 -12.81
C SER A 33 14.21 -3.43 -14.32
N SER A 34 14.24 -4.70 -14.73
CA SER A 34 14.55 -5.13 -16.10
C SER A 34 13.38 -5.89 -16.73
N THR A 35 12.86 -5.36 -17.84
CA THR A 35 11.87 -6.08 -18.65
C THR A 35 12.41 -7.39 -19.24
N ASN A 36 13.75 -7.52 -19.39
CA ASN A 36 14.35 -8.78 -19.82
C ASN A 36 14.23 -9.87 -18.75
N THR A 37 14.40 -9.51 -17.48
CA THR A 37 14.18 -10.41 -16.33
C THR A 37 12.71 -10.83 -16.26
N ILE A 38 11.79 -9.88 -16.39
CA ILE A 38 10.35 -10.15 -16.36
C ILE A 38 9.98 -11.18 -17.43
N VAL A 39 10.37 -10.96 -18.71
CA VAL A 39 10.00 -11.88 -19.80
C VAL A 39 10.63 -13.28 -19.65
N LYS A 40 11.86 -13.34 -19.13
CA LYS A 40 12.52 -14.60 -18.81
C LYS A 40 11.75 -15.38 -17.75
N ASN A 41 11.33 -14.72 -16.67
CA ASN A 41 10.66 -15.35 -15.54
C ASN A 41 9.22 -15.78 -15.87
N CYS A 42 8.51 -15.08 -16.76
CA CYS A 42 7.18 -15.48 -17.19
C CYS A 42 7.15 -16.31 -18.48
N GLY A 43 8.31 -16.62 -19.08
CA GLY A 43 8.43 -17.51 -20.23
C GLY A 43 7.87 -16.96 -21.55
N ILE A 44 7.94 -15.63 -21.76
CA ILE A 44 7.49 -14.99 -23.01
C ILE A 44 8.66 -14.26 -23.71
N SER A 45 8.48 -13.91 -24.98
CA SER A 45 9.43 -13.07 -25.69
C SER A 45 9.29 -11.59 -25.30
N LYS A 46 10.36 -10.81 -25.41
CA LYS A 46 10.33 -9.36 -25.22
C LYS A 46 9.36 -8.68 -26.19
N GLY A 47 9.30 -9.14 -27.45
CA GLY A 47 8.34 -8.65 -28.43
C GLY A 47 6.89 -8.92 -28.04
N SER A 48 6.60 -10.05 -27.36
CA SER A 48 5.27 -10.32 -26.81
C SER A 48 4.89 -9.36 -25.71
N LEU A 49 5.82 -9.07 -24.78
CA LEU A 49 5.57 -8.11 -23.69
C LEU A 49 5.19 -6.73 -24.24
N PHE A 50 5.93 -6.24 -25.24
CA PHE A 50 5.68 -4.91 -25.85
C PHE A 50 4.48 -4.89 -26.83
N LYS A 51 3.90 -6.04 -27.15
CA LYS A 51 2.54 -6.12 -27.75
C LYS A 51 1.44 -5.96 -26.69
N TYR A 52 1.72 -6.27 -25.44
CA TYR A 52 0.77 -6.18 -24.31
C TYR A 52 0.81 -4.83 -23.63
N PHE A 53 2.01 -4.25 -23.48
CA PHE A 53 2.25 -2.97 -22.80
C PHE A 53 3.16 -2.12 -23.68
N ALA A 54 2.84 -0.84 -23.90
CA ALA A 54 3.60 0.04 -24.79
C ALA A 54 5.06 0.23 -24.30
N ASN A 55 5.28 0.22 -22.99
CA ASN A 55 6.59 0.39 -22.37
C ASN A 55 6.60 -0.20 -20.93
N LYS A 56 7.76 -0.07 -20.24
CA LYS A 56 7.93 -0.52 -18.84
C LYS A 56 7.01 0.24 -17.88
N GLU A 57 6.79 1.52 -18.14
CA GLU A 57 5.95 2.38 -17.30
C GLU A 57 4.48 1.94 -17.35
N ASP A 58 3.96 1.62 -18.53
CA ASP A 58 2.60 1.08 -18.70
C ASP A 58 2.40 -0.23 -17.93
N LEU A 59 3.39 -1.13 -17.96
CA LEU A 59 3.35 -2.38 -17.20
C LEU A 59 3.39 -2.09 -15.69
N TYR A 60 4.28 -1.19 -15.26
CA TYR A 60 4.45 -0.83 -13.86
C TYR A 60 3.16 -0.28 -13.27
N PHE A 61 2.57 0.74 -13.90
CA PHE A 61 1.34 1.34 -13.39
C PHE A 61 0.14 0.40 -13.50
N TYR A 62 0.07 -0.46 -14.50
CA TYR A 62 -0.97 -1.47 -14.56
C TYR A 62 -0.89 -2.45 -13.38
N ILE A 63 0.32 -2.92 -13.05
CA ILE A 63 0.54 -3.78 -11.89
C ILE A 63 0.20 -3.04 -10.60
N LEU A 64 0.66 -1.80 -10.45
CA LEU A 64 0.41 -1.00 -9.27
C LEU A 64 -1.09 -0.71 -9.08
N ASP A 65 -1.84 -0.43 -10.16
CA ASP A 65 -3.29 -0.28 -10.12
C ASP A 65 -3.99 -1.54 -9.58
N ILE A 66 -3.61 -2.71 -10.09
CA ILE A 66 -4.20 -3.99 -9.64
C ILE A 66 -3.90 -4.21 -8.15
N VAL A 67 -2.65 -4.05 -7.72
CA VAL A 67 -2.24 -4.30 -6.35
C VAL A 67 -2.86 -3.31 -5.37
N THR A 68 -2.92 -2.02 -5.72
CA THR A 68 -3.56 -1.00 -4.87
C THR A 68 -5.07 -1.18 -4.80
N THR A 69 -5.71 -1.62 -5.89
CA THR A 69 -7.14 -1.95 -5.90
C THR A 69 -7.42 -3.14 -4.98
N GLU A 70 -6.65 -4.22 -5.09
CA GLU A 70 -6.78 -5.41 -4.23
C GLU A 70 -6.59 -5.07 -2.74
N LEU A 71 -5.60 -4.24 -2.39
CA LEU A 71 -5.41 -3.73 -1.04
C LEU A 71 -6.66 -2.97 -0.58
N THR A 72 -7.12 -2.01 -1.38
CA THR A 72 -8.26 -1.16 -1.02
C THR A 72 -9.54 -1.97 -0.84
N GLU A 73 -9.84 -2.90 -1.73
CA GLU A 73 -11.01 -3.79 -1.64
C GLU A 73 -10.93 -4.67 -0.40
N SER A 74 -9.77 -5.28 -0.12
CA SER A 74 -9.56 -6.09 1.09
C SER A 74 -9.76 -5.30 2.38
N LEU A 75 -9.35 -4.03 2.41
CA LEU A 75 -9.56 -3.15 3.56
C LEU A 75 -11.02 -2.72 3.68
N GLN A 76 -11.68 -2.36 2.58
CA GLN A 76 -13.08 -1.95 2.58
C GLN A 76 -14.03 -3.04 3.05
N GLU A 77 -13.82 -4.30 2.62
CA GLU A 77 -14.63 -5.44 3.10
C GLU A 77 -14.59 -5.59 4.62
N LYS A 78 -13.41 -5.37 5.22
CA LYS A 78 -13.18 -5.56 6.66
C LYS A 78 -13.47 -4.30 7.48
N ALA A 79 -13.51 -3.13 6.87
CA ALA A 79 -13.71 -1.86 7.55
C ALA A 79 -15.18 -1.55 7.91
N THR A 80 -16.12 -2.42 7.56
CA THR A 80 -17.57 -2.21 7.80
C THR A 80 -17.97 -2.22 9.28
N SER A 81 -17.11 -2.69 10.17
CA SER A 81 -17.37 -2.85 11.60
C SER A 81 -16.37 -2.13 12.51
N LEU A 82 -15.68 -1.10 12.00
CA LEU A 82 -14.71 -0.36 12.80
C LEU A 82 -15.39 0.44 13.93
N SER A 83 -14.67 0.61 15.04
CA SER A 83 -15.08 1.41 16.19
C SER A 83 -15.50 2.83 15.80
N SER A 84 -16.47 3.39 16.52
CA SER A 84 -16.82 4.82 16.41
C SER A 84 -15.85 5.74 17.17
N GLU A 85 -15.01 5.19 18.06
CA GLU A 85 -13.96 5.94 18.76
C GLU A 85 -12.73 6.05 17.85
N LEU A 86 -12.22 7.28 17.65
CA LEU A 86 -11.18 7.58 16.66
C LEU A 86 -9.92 6.73 16.82
N PHE A 87 -9.32 6.71 18.01
CA PHE A 87 -8.05 6.03 18.21
C PHE A 87 -8.16 4.52 18.10
N GLN A 88 -9.27 3.97 18.61
CA GLN A 88 -9.56 2.54 18.45
C GLN A 88 -9.80 2.19 16.97
N ARG A 89 -10.54 3.02 16.23
CA ARG A 89 -10.76 2.86 14.78
C ARG A 89 -9.44 2.88 14.00
N VAL A 90 -8.53 3.81 14.34
CA VAL A 90 -7.20 3.89 13.73
C VAL A 90 -6.40 2.61 13.98
N ILE A 91 -6.41 2.09 15.23
CA ILE A 91 -5.72 0.83 15.57
C ILE A 91 -6.29 -0.32 14.75
N GLU A 92 -7.60 -0.46 14.69
CA GLU A 92 -8.28 -1.53 13.96
C GLU A 92 -7.95 -1.47 12.47
N TYR A 93 -8.07 -0.29 11.85
CA TYR A 93 -7.75 -0.10 10.44
C TYR A 93 -6.27 -0.39 10.14
N SER A 94 -5.36 0.18 10.92
CA SER A 94 -3.91 -0.03 10.76
C SER A 94 -3.53 -1.51 10.95
N THR A 95 -4.24 -2.22 11.84
CA THR A 95 -4.05 -3.66 12.04
C THR A 95 -4.49 -4.46 10.80
N LEU A 96 -5.60 -4.08 10.17
CA LEU A 96 -6.04 -4.70 8.91
C LEU A 96 -5.04 -4.47 7.78
N GLU A 97 -4.56 -3.24 7.63
CA GLU A 97 -3.55 -2.87 6.63
C GLU A 97 -2.24 -3.63 6.85
N PHE A 98 -1.74 -3.65 8.08
CA PHE A 98 -0.55 -4.41 8.45
C PHE A 98 -0.71 -5.91 8.16
N SER A 99 -1.88 -6.47 8.49
CA SER A 99 -2.17 -7.88 8.22
C SER A 99 -2.11 -8.21 6.74
N TRP A 100 -2.62 -7.31 5.88
CA TRP A 100 -2.53 -7.47 4.44
C TRP A 100 -1.07 -7.42 3.95
N TYR A 101 -0.26 -6.50 4.49
CA TYR A 101 1.15 -6.35 4.14
C TYR A 101 1.96 -7.61 4.46
N ILE A 102 1.77 -8.20 5.62
CA ILE A 102 2.47 -9.42 6.00
C ILE A 102 2.02 -10.64 5.18
N GLN A 103 0.74 -10.73 4.83
CA GLN A 103 0.21 -11.82 4.00
C GLN A 103 0.60 -11.70 2.52
N ASN A 104 0.99 -10.51 2.06
CA ASN A 104 1.33 -10.21 0.67
C ASN A 104 2.71 -9.53 0.53
N PRO A 105 3.81 -10.17 0.95
CA PRO A 105 5.10 -9.48 1.14
C PRO A 105 5.68 -8.85 -0.13
N GLU A 106 5.56 -9.48 -1.29
CA GLU A 106 6.05 -8.90 -2.55
C GLU A 106 5.19 -7.73 -3.01
N LYS A 107 3.86 -7.85 -2.92
CA LYS A 107 2.94 -6.76 -3.24
C LYS A 107 3.14 -5.57 -2.30
N SER A 108 3.40 -5.84 -1.03
CA SER A 108 3.67 -4.82 -0.01
C SER A 108 4.97 -4.07 -0.30
N LYS A 109 6.05 -4.78 -0.63
CA LYS A 109 7.31 -4.15 -1.05
C LYS A 109 7.12 -3.25 -2.27
N LEU A 110 6.32 -3.70 -3.25
CA LEU A 110 5.99 -2.90 -4.42
C LEU A 110 5.24 -1.61 -4.04
N VAL A 111 4.19 -1.71 -3.23
CA VAL A 111 3.38 -0.56 -2.80
C VAL A 111 4.23 0.41 -1.97
N ILE A 112 4.90 -0.09 -0.93
CA ILE A 112 5.76 0.74 -0.07
C ILE A 112 6.84 1.45 -0.91
N GLY A 113 7.51 0.72 -1.80
CA GLY A 113 8.53 1.29 -2.68
C GLY A 113 7.99 2.32 -3.67
N ALA A 114 6.75 2.14 -4.17
CA ALA A 114 6.11 3.09 -5.08
C ALA A 114 5.77 4.44 -4.41
N PHE A 115 5.42 4.41 -3.13
CA PHE A 115 5.03 5.59 -2.35
C PHE A 115 6.16 6.13 -1.45
N ALA A 116 7.33 5.48 -1.41
CA ALA A 116 8.51 6.00 -0.75
C ALA A 116 8.97 7.30 -1.43
N LYS A 117 9.08 8.38 -0.65
CA LYS A 117 9.43 9.71 -1.16
C LYS A 117 10.78 9.69 -1.88
N SER A 118 10.79 10.13 -3.13
CA SER A 118 11.99 10.30 -3.94
C SER A 118 11.84 11.48 -4.89
N ASP A 119 12.95 11.90 -5.51
CA ASP A 119 12.99 12.98 -6.51
C ASP A 119 12.84 12.46 -7.96
N THR A 120 12.47 11.18 -8.12
CA THR A 120 12.34 10.55 -9.43
C THR A 120 11.03 10.95 -10.14
N GLU A 121 11.06 11.03 -11.47
CA GLU A 121 9.89 11.28 -12.31
C GLU A 121 8.77 10.25 -12.05
N ILE A 122 9.14 8.97 -11.86
CA ILE A 122 8.15 7.92 -11.61
C ILE A 122 7.43 8.11 -10.27
N TYR A 123 8.12 8.62 -9.25
CA TYR A 123 7.48 8.96 -7.97
C TYR A 123 6.49 10.11 -8.14
N GLN A 124 6.85 11.18 -8.87
CA GLN A 124 5.95 12.29 -9.16
C GLN A 124 4.68 11.82 -9.87
N LYS A 125 4.82 10.99 -10.91
CA LYS A 125 3.69 10.36 -11.59
C LYS A 125 2.83 9.47 -10.68
N THR A 126 3.48 8.77 -9.74
CA THR A 126 2.77 7.96 -8.74
C THR A 126 1.93 8.84 -7.82
N VAL A 127 2.51 9.93 -7.32
CA VAL A 127 1.78 10.90 -6.47
C VAL A 127 0.63 11.56 -7.23
N GLU A 128 0.83 11.98 -8.47
CA GLU A 128 -0.25 12.53 -9.31
C GLU A 128 -1.39 11.52 -9.51
N ARG A 129 -1.06 10.24 -9.74
CA ARG A 129 -2.05 9.19 -10.02
C ARG A 129 -2.84 8.74 -8.79
N TYR A 130 -2.20 8.68 -7.63
CA TYR A 130 -2.76 8.06 -6.42
C TYR A 130 -2.94 9.04 -5.25
N GLY A 131 -2.28 10.18 -5.25
CA GLY A 131 -2.25 11.11 -4.11
C GLY A 131 -3.63 11.56 -3.63
N MET A 132 -4.59 11.74 -4.54
CA MET A 132 -5.99 12.05 -4.19
C MET A 132 -6.67 10.86 -3.49
N LYS A 133 -6.39 9.61 -3.92
CA LYS A 133 -6.99 8.40 -3.34
C LYS A 133 -6.52 8.14 -1.91
N GLU A 134 -5.24 8.42 -1.62
CA GLU A 134 -4.69 8.29 -0.26
C GLU A 134 -5.38 9.24 0.73
N VAL A 135 -5.62 10.48 0.31
CA VAL A 135 -6.38 11.45 1.11
C VAL A 135 -7.81 10.95 1.37
N ASP A 136 -8.48 10.41 0.35
CA ASP A 136 -9.85 9.91 0.45
C ASP A 136 -10.00 8.76 1.47
N ILE A 137 -9.01 7.89 1.60
CA ILE A 137 -9.04 6.77 2.56
C ILE A 137 -9.07 7.28 4.00
N TYR A 138 -8.18 8.22 4.34
CA TYR A 138 -8.16 8.83 5.68
C TYR A 138 -9.41 9.67 5.96
N TYR A 139 -9.94 10.39 4.97
CA TYR A 139 -11.20 11.11 5.13
C TYR A 139 -12.37 10.17 5.39
N LYS A 140 -12.48 9.07 4.64
CA LYS A 140 -13.50 8.04 4.86
C LYS A 140 -13.36 7.36 6.21
N LEU A 141 -12.12 7.08 6.63
CA LEU A 141 -11.86 6.50 7.96
C LEU A 141 -12.40 7.37 9.10
N LEU A 142 -12.45 8.71 8.89
CA LEU A 142 -12.88 9.69 9.90
C LEU A 142 -14.24 10.32 9.58
N GLU A 143 -14.99 9.83 8.59
CA GLU A 143 -16.22 10.48 8.11
C GLU A 143 -17.29 10.59 9.21
N ASP A 144 -17.49 9.51 9.97
CA ASP A 144 -18.52 9.38 11.01
C ASP A 144 -17.97 9.49 12.44
N VAL A 145 -16.74 10.01 12.60
CA VAL A 145 -16.13 10.16 13.92
C VAL A 145 -16.53 11.48 14.54
N ASP A 146 -16.98 11.44 15.79
CA ASP A 146 -17.21 12.64 16.59
C ASP A 146 -15.89 13.26 17.05
N LEU A 147 -15.56 14.42 16.50
CA LEU A 147 -14.38 15.21 16.83
C LEU A 147 -14.68 16.43 17.74
N SER A 148 -15.88 16.51 18.32
CA SER A 148 -16.30 17.66 19.16
C SER A 148 -15.39 17.90 20.37
N ASN A 149 -14.79 16.84 20.91
CA ASN A 149 -13.86 16.89 22.04
C ASN A 149 -12.39 17.15 21.63
N PHE A 150 -12.12 17.34 20.34
CA PHE A 150 -10.76 17.59 19.87
C PHE A 150 -10.43 19.09 19.95
N ARG A 151 -9.15 19.42 20.23
CA ARG A 151 -8.66 20.80 20.28
C ARG A 151 -8.57 21.45 18.90
N TRP A 152 -8.35 20.64 17.88
CA TRP A 152 -8.02 21.07 16.53
C TRP A 152 -9.14 20.69 15.56
N ASP A 153 -9.19 21.39 14.45
CA ASP A 153 -10.10 21.08 13.37
C ASP A 153 -9.82 19.71 12.74
N LYS A 154 -10.81 19.19 12.00
CA LYS A 154 -10.76 17.87 11.36
C LYS A 154 -9.53 17.72 10.46
N GLN A 155 -9.17 18.77 9.69
CA GLN A 155 -8.04 18.71 8.76
C GLN A 155 -6.71 18.51 9.50
N LYS A 156 -6.43 19.31 10.54
CA LYS A 156 -5.20 19.18 11.31
C LYS A 156 -5.11 17.85 12.05
N THR A 157 -6.24 17.35 12.55
CA THR A 157 -6.30 16.04 13.20
C THR A 157 -5.93 14.93 12.20
N ILE A 158 -6.48 14.97 10.99
CA ILE A 158 -6.16 14.02 9.90
C ILE A 158 -4.68 14.11 9.51
N ASP A 159 -4.15 15.32 9.32
CA ASP A 159 -2.77 15.52 8.89
C ASP A 159 -1.77 14.95 9.92
N ILE A 160 -2.00 15.19 11.21
CA ILE A 160 -1.16 14.67 12.29
C ILE A 160 -1.23 13.13 12.31
N LEU A 161 -2.42 12.55 12.29
CA LEU A 161 -2.60 11.10 12.27
C LEU A 161 -1.92 10.46 11.05
N LYS A 162 -2.11 11.05 9.87
CA LYS A 162 -1.46 10.60 8.64
C LYS A 162 0.06 10.59 8.74
N TRP A 163 0.66 11.68 9.23
CA TRP A 163 2.11 11.77 9.37
C TRP A 163 2.67 10.75 10.36
N VAL A 164 1.99 10.59 11.50
CA VAL A 164 2.41 9.63 12.53
C VAL A 164 2.26 8.20 12.03
N LEU A 165 1.12 7.84 11.43
CA LEU A 165 0.87 6.50 10.92
C LEU A 165 1.84 6.14 9.79
N LYS A 166 2.07 7.08 8.86
CA LYS A 166 3.02 6.86 7.76
C LYS A 166 4.44 6.62 8.30
N GLY A 167 4.94 7.49 9.18
CA GLY A 167 6.28 7.34 9.75
C GLY A 167 6.40 6.06 10.58
N PHE A 168 5.40 5.74 11.38
CA PHE A 168 5.35 4.50 12.16
C PHE A 168 5.37 3.25 11.26
N ASN A 169 4.56 3.22 10.21
CA ASN A 169 4.50 2.09 9.29
C ASN A 169 5.82 1.91 8.53
N GLU A 170 6.42 3.00 8.04
CA GLU A 170 7.72 2.96 7.35
C GLU A 170 8.81 2.40 8.27
N GLU A 171 8.88 2.87 9.52
CA GLU A 171 9.85 2.39 10.50
C GLU A 171 9.61 0.92 10.88
N PHE A 172 8.35 0.58 11.22
CA PHE A 172 8.01 -0.77 11.67
C PHE A 172 8.26 -1.81 10.56
N LEU A 173 7.72 -1.58 9.36
CA LEU A 173 7.89 -2.50 8.22
C LEU A 173 9.36 -2.59 7.78
N GLY A 174 10.13 -1.53 7.91
CA GLY A 174 11.57 -1.54 7.64
C GLY A 174 12.38 -2.34 8.66
N SER A 175 11.89 -2.49 9.89
CA SER A 175 12.55 -3.23 10.98
C SER A 175 12.13 -4.70 11.07
N VAL A 176 11.04 -5.11 10.40
CA VAL A 176 10.48 -6.45 10.50
C VAL A 176 11.34 -7.49 9.78
N GLN A 177 11.74 -8.52 10.53
CA GLN A 177 12.35 -9.74 10.02
C GLN A 177 11.29 -10.84 9.99
N VAL A 178 10.54 -10.93 8.89
CA VAL A 178 9.41 -11.86 8.73
C VAL A 178 9.87 -13.33 8.89
N GLU A 179 11.13 -13.63 8.54
CA GLU A 179 11.67 -14.99 8.56
C GLU A 179 11.80 -15.58 9.99
N ASN A 180 11.85 -14.74 11.02
CA ASN A 180 12.14 -15.15 12.40
C ASN A 180 10.94 -15.02 13.35
N ASN A 181 9.81 -14.49 12.90
CA ASN A 181 8.65 -14.20 13.75
C ASN A 181 7.38 -14.79 13.17
N SER A 182 6.46 -15.24 14.03
CA SER A 182 5.13 -15.60 13.58
C SER A 182 4.33 -14.35 13.17
N PHE A 183 3.32 -14.53 12.33
CA PHE A 183 2.42 -13.44 11.95
C PHE A 183 1.73 -12.82 13.18
N GLU A 184 1.33 -13.65 14.15
CA GLU A 184 0.66 -13.22 15.37
C GLU A 184 1.57 -12.38 16.25
N ASP A 185 2.84 -12.80 16.44
CA ASP A 185 3.81 -12.02 17.22
C ASP A 185 4.07 -10.65 16.60
N LEU A 186 4.22 -10.60 15.27
CA LEU A 186 4.44 -9.34 14.54
C LEU A 186 3.23 -8.41 14.64
N ARG A 187 2.01 -8.96 14.52
CA ARG A 187 0.78 -8.19 14.66
C ARG A 187 0.65 -7.63 16.08
N ASP A 188 0.88 -8.45 17.08
CA ASP A 188 0.73 -8.04 18.47
C ASP A 188 1.76 -6.98 18.87
N GLU A 189 2.99 -7.10 18.41
CA GLU A 189 4.03 -6.06 18.58
C GLU A 189 3.69 -4.76 17.83
N TYR A 190 3.18 -4.87 16.60
CA TYR A 190 2.70 -3.71 15.83
C TYR A 190 1.60 -2.95 16.58
N VAL A 191 0.57 -3.67 17.03
CA VAL A 191 -0.57 -3.09 17.76
C VAL A 191 -0.11 -2.46 19.07
N ARG A 192 0.77 -3.15 19.82
CA ARG A 192 1.30 -2.65 21.09
C ARG A 192 2.03 -1.32 20.90
N ARG A 193 3.00 -1.27 19.97
CA ARG A 193 3.77 -0.04 19.68
C ARG A 193 2.89 1.08 19.12
N LEU A 194 1.99 0.78 18.19
CA LEU A 194 1.08 1.77 17.63
C LEU A 194 0.22 2.40 18.73
N ARG A 195 -0.31 1.59 19.65
CA ARG A 195 -1.13 2.06 20.78
C ARG A 195 -0.37 3.04 21.67
N GLU A 196 0.90 2.77 21.96
CA GLU A 196 1.74 3.66 22.77
C GLU A 196 1.89 5.06 22.12
N TYR A 197 2.16 5.13 20.82
CA TYR A 197 2.23 6.42 20.10
C TYR A 197 0.88 7.13 20.02
N LEU A 198 -0.21 6.39 19.82
CA LEU A 198 -1.55 6.99 19.77
C LEU A 198 -1.99 7.54 21.14
N GLU A 199 -1.60 6.92 22.25
CA GLU A 199 -1.87 7.46 23.60
C GLU A 199 -1.13 8.80 23.83
N ILE A 200 0.11 8.94 23.34
CA ILE A 200 0.83 10.21 23.38
C ILE A 200 0.09 11.28 22.56
N LEU A 201 -0.36 10.93 21.36
CA LEU A 201 -1.14 11.85 20.52
C LEU A 201 -2.47 12.24 21.16
N LYS A 202 -3.16 11.29 21.77
CA LYS A 202 -4.45 11.49 22.45
C LYS A 202 -4.35 12.60 23.51
N THR A 203 -3.30 12.60 24.32
CA THR A 203 -3.08 13.63 25.32
C THR A 203 -2.82 15.03 24.73
N GLY A 204 -2.26 15.11 23.53
CA GLY A 204 -2.02 16.36 22.80
C GLY A 204 -3.22 16.87 21.98
N LEU A 205 -4.09 15.96 21.53
CA LEU A 205 -5.21 16.27 20.63
C LEU A 205 -6.54 16.48 21.35
N LEU A 206 -6.76 15.84 22.49
CA LEU A 206 -7.97 16.03 23.31
C LEU A 206 -7.89 17.28 24.18
N ARG A 207 -9.08 17.80 24.54
CA ARG A 207 -9.24 18.92 25.49
C ARG A 207 -9.12 18.44 26.91
#